data_b3be202d4317e7e0d0315884416b6c0f
#
_entry.id   b3be202d4317e7e0d0315884416b6c0f
#
_cell.length_a   1.000
_cell.length_b   1.000
_cell.length_c   1.000
_cell.angle_alpha   90.00
_cell.angle_beta   90.00
_cell.angle_gamma   90.00
#
_symmetry.space_group_name_H-M   'P 1'
#
loop_
_entity.id
_entity.type
_entity.pdbx_description
1 polymer ?
#
loop_
_entity_poly.entity_id
_entity_poly.type
_entity_poly.pdbx_seq_one_letter_code
_entity_poly.pdbx_strand_id
1 'polypeptide(L)'
;FVTHDTTEMAVLMHADTVLRHYQVLLKKLRRELIHSDTIIKIAPDVYARIKEYATLEQKVFYYNPDDYNNEPYRRLLSIILAKIKATNRHIQSKGTDLDAAHDAYANPQELLEDLRIIRKSVNTHDKAHGEGLLLDTIRLVKTCGFHLAALDIRQESSYHSEVIADIFASASNLPDYHALTEIERQEWLTRLLAKSGTPLIYTDNLTDKTREQLALMNSVATLRKLVGQDTFGSYVISMTNNA
;
A
#
# COMPACT_ATOMS: atom_id res chain seq x y z
N PHE A 1 17.27 -5.78 15.56
CA PHE A 1 17.64 -6.25 14.20
C PHE A 1 16.40 -6.16 13.33
N VAL A 2 16.54 -5.60 12.13
CA VAL A 2 15.48 -5.52 11.14
C VAL A 2 15.46 -6.85 10.40
N THR A 3 14.38 -7.63 10.57
CA THR A 3 14.14 -8.87 9.84
C THR A 3 12.98 -8.69 8.86
N HIS A 4 12.88 -9.59 7.86
CA HIS A 4 11.76 -9.58 6.94
C HIS A 4 10.42 -9.75 7.67
N ASP A 5 10.34 -10.66 8.65
CA ASP A 5 9.13 -10.91 9.44
C ASP A 5 8.70 -9.69 10.26
N THR A 6 9.64 -9.04 10.96
CA THR A 6 9.32 -7.83 11.75
C THR A 6 8.91 -6.66 10.88
N THR A 7 9.50 -6.53 9.70
CA THR A 7 9.15 -5.50 8.72
C THR A 7 7.75 -5.75 8.14
N GLU A 8 7.45 -6.98 7.73
CA GLU A 8 6.11 -7.35 7.25
C GLU A 8 5.05 -7.11 8.32
N MET A 9 5.28 -7.59 9.54
CA MET A 9 4.36 -7.40 10.65
C MET A 9 4.09 -5.91 10.92
N ALA A 10 5.11 -5.06 10.93
CA ALA A 10 4.97 -3.63 11.16
C ALA A 10 4.12 -2.97 10.06
N VAL A 11 4.39 -3.27 8.78
CA VAL A 11 3.62 -2.72 7.65
C VAL A 11 2.17 -3.19 7.70
N LEU A 12 1.92 -4.47 7.94
CA LEU A 12 0.56 -5.01 8.02
C LEU A 12 -0.23 -4.42 9.19
N MET A 13 0.40 -4.22 10.36
CA MET A 13 -0.21 -3.52 11.50
C MET A 13 -0.55 -2.06 11.18
N HIS A 14 0.35 -1.33 10.53
CA HIS A 14 0.10 0.05 10.10
C HIS A 14 -1.07 0.13 9.14
N ALA A 15 -1.10 -0.75 8.13
CA ALA A 15 -2.18 -0.81 7.16
C ALA A 15 -3.53 -1.16 7.82
N ASP A 16 -3.57 -2.18 8.68
CA ASP A 16 -4.80 -2.53 9.40
C ASP A 16 -5.30 -1.36 10.25
N THR A 17 -4.40 -0.69 10.95
CA THR A 17 -4.74 0.44 11.82
C THR A 17 -5.39 1.58 11.02
N VAL A 18 -4.77 2.03 9.94
CA VAL A 18 -5.30 3.15 9.16
C VAL A 18 -6.57 2.79 8.40
N LEU A 19 -6.64 1.58 7.83
CA LEU A 19 -7.83 1.14 7.09
C LEU A 19 -9.03 0.90 8.00
N ARG A 20 -8.84 0.40 9.22
CA ARG A 20 -9.90 0.35 10.24
C ARG A 20 -10.35 1.74 10.66
N HIS A 21 -9.42 2.69 10.78
CA HIS A 21 -9.78 4.08 11.07
C HIS A 21 -10.63 4.68 9.95
N TYR A 22 -10.27 4.47 8.67
CA TYR A 22 -11.11 4.89 7.54
C TYR A 22 -12.51 4.26 7.58
N GLN A 23 -12.65 3.00 7.97
CA GLN A 23 -13.97 2.38 8.14
C GLN A 23 -14.80 3.11 9.20
N VAL A 24 -14.21 3.57 10.30
CA VAL A 24 -14.90 4.36 11.33
C VAL A 24 -15.36 5.70 10.77
N LEU A 25 -14.47 6.42 10.05
CA LEU A 25 -14.80 7.71 9.44
C LEU A 25 -15.89 7.59 8.38
N LEU A 26 -15.80 6.60 7.51
CA LEU A 26 -16.83 6.34 6.48
C LEU A 26 -18.20 6.01 7.09
N LYS A 27 -18.25 5.26 8.20
CA LYS A 27 -19.50 5.02 8.94
C LYS A 27 -20.06 6.30 9.54
N LYS A 28 -19.23 7.22 10.04
CA LYS A 28 -19.67 8.53 10.53
C LYS A 28 -20.21 9.38 9.38
N LEU A 29 -19.45 9.51 8.28
CA LEU A 29 -19.88 10.24 7.09
C LEU A 29 -21.21 9.72 6.54
N ARG A 30 -21.42 8.40 6.51
CA ARG A 30 -22.67 7.81 6.09
C ARG A 30 -23.87 8.19 6.99
N ARG A 31 -23.63 8.51 8.27
CA ARG A 31 -24.67 8.99 9.19
C ARG A 31 -24.94 10.48 9.05
N GLU A 32 -23.97 11.26 8.59
CA GLU A 32 -24.07 12.71 8.43
C GLU A 32 -24.65 13.10 7.05
N LEU A 33 -24.23 12.40 5.98
CA LEU A 33 -24.61 12.73 4.61
C LEU A 33 -25.95 12.04 4.22
N ILE A 34 -27.05 12.47 4.86
CA ILE A 34 -28.40 11.93 4.69
C ILE A 34 -29.21 12.65 3.61
N HIS A 35 -28.55 13.31 2.67
CA HIS A 35 -29.18 14.12 1.63
C HIS A 35 -29.95 13.25 0.65
N SER A 36 -31.25 13.58 0.46
CA SER A 36 -32.13 12.90 -0.50
C SER A 36 -32.13 13.61 -1.84
N ASP A 37 -32.06 12.85 -2.92
CA ASP A 37 -32.15 13.36 -4.30
C ASP A 37 -33.59 13.77 -4.69
N THR A 38 -34.59 13.42 -3.88
CA THR A 38 -35.94 13.94 -4.01
C THR A 38 -36.09 15.38 -3.55
N ILE A 39 -35.13 15.88 -2.75
CA ILE A 39 -35.12 17.23 -2.17
C ILE A 39 -34.07 18.12 -2.80
N ILE A 40 -32.90 17.59 -3.09
CA ILE A 40 -31.76 18.35 -3.63
C ILE A 40 -31.22 17.69 -4.89
N LYS A 41 -30.59 18.51 -5.75
CA LYS A 41 -29.96 18.01 -6.96
C LYS A 41 -28.57 17.44 -6.63
N ILE A 42 -28.42 16.14 -6.77
CA ILE A 42 -27.13 15.44 -6.64
C ILE A 42 -26.37 15.49 -7.98
N ALA A 43 -25.04 15.63 -7.93
CA ALA A 43 -24.25 15.69 -9.15
C ALA A 43 -24.25 14.33 -9.90
N PRO A 44 -24.33 14.35 -11.25
CA PRO A 44 -24.34 13.12 -12.06
C PRO A 44 -23.15 12.22 -11.85
N ASP A 45 -21.97 12.78 -11.50
CA ASP A 45 -20.75 12.04 -11.23
C ASP A 45 -20.93 11.01 -10.09
N VAL A 46 -21.80 11.29 -9.11
CA VAL A 46 -22.08 10.37 -7.99
C VAL A 46 -22.80 9.11 -8.51
N TYR A 47 -23.81 9.29 -9.35
CA TYR A 47 -24.54 8.16 -9.93
C TYR A 47 -23.69 7.36 -10.92
N ALA A 48 -22.86 8.07 -11.71
CA ALA A 48 -21.93 7.42 -12.62
C ALA A 48 -20.95 6.51 -11.85
N ARG A 49 -20.43 6.99 -10.71
CA ARG A 49 -19.52 6.21 -9.86
C ARG A 49 -20.23 5.00 -9.22
N ILE A 50 -21.47 5.14 -8.76
CA ILE A 50 -22.27 4.01 -8.26
C ILE A 50 -22.42 2.95 -9.36
N LYS A 51 -22.75 3.38 -10.59
CA LYS A 51 -22.92 2.48 -11.74
C LYS A 51 -21.61 1.77 -12.12
N GLU A 52 -20.45 2.43 -12.02
CA GLU A 52 -19.14 1.79 -12.23
C GLU A 52 -18.91 0.63 -11.24
N TYR A 53 -19.47 0.72 -10.05
CA TYR A 53 -19.36 -0.30 -9.01
C TYR A 53 -20.57 -1.25 -8.96
N ALA A 54 -21.34 -1.40 -10.06
CA ALA A 54 -22.60 -2.15 -10.08
C ALA A 54 -22.49 -3.57 -9.53
N THR A 55 -21.41 -4.30 -9.84
CA THR A 55 -21.20 -5.67 -9.34
C THR A 55 -21.02 -5.68 -7.81
N LEU A 56 -20.24 -4.75 -7.27
CA LEU A 56 -20.04 -4.65 -5.83
C LEU A 56 -21.29 -4.08 -5.14
N GLU A 57 -21.97 -3.14 -5.76
CA GLU A 57 -23.26 -2.61 -5.30
C GLU A 57 -24.27 -3.74 -5.06
N GLN A 58 -24.45 -4.64 -6.04
CA GLN A 58 -25.33 -5.80 -5.89
C GLN A 58 -24.93 -6.70 -4.71
N LYS A 59 -23.63 -6.90 -4.47
CA LYS A 59 -23.15 -7.65 -3.30
C LYS A 59 -23.47 -6.93 -1.99
N VAL A 60 -23.22 -5.61 -1.93
CA VAL A 60 -23.42 -4.77 -0.73
C VAL A 60 -24.90 -4.70 -0.33
N PHE A 61 -25.79 -4.61 -1.30
CA PHE A 61 -27.24 -4.45 -1.10
C PHE A 61 -28.03 -5.73 -1.42
N TYR A 62 -27.39 -6.89 -1.40
CA TYR A 62 -28.01 -8.18 -1.76
C TYR A 62 -29.29 -8.47 -0.98
N TYR A 63 -29.32 -8.23 0.33
CA TYR A 63 -30.50 -8.47 1.17
C TYR A 63 -31.51 -7.32 1.18
N ASN A 64 -31.07 -6.10 0.91
CA ASN A 64 -31.88 -4.89 0.91
C ASN A 64 -31.55 -4.02 -0.30
N PRO A 65 -32.00 -4.38 -1.51
CA PRO A 65 -31.63 -3.66 -2.74
C PRO A 65 -32.05 -2.18 -2.75
N ASP A 66 -33.09 -1.84 -2.01
CA ASP A 66 -33.67 -0.49 -1.95
C ASP A 66 -33.07 0.41 -0.88
N ASP A 67 -32.13 -0.12 -0.06
CA ASP A 67 -31.43 0.69 0.93
C ASP A 67 -30.72 1.86 0.27
N TYR A 68 -31.06 3.07 0.76
CA TYR A 68 -30.48 4.35 0.30
C TYR A 68 -30.72 4.67 -1.19
N ASN A 69 -31.76 4.15 -1.83
CA ASN A 69 -32.11 4.46 -3.23
C ASN A 69 -32.25 5.97 -3.48
N ASN A 70 -32.82 6.69 -2.55
CA ASN A 70 -33.00 8.15 -2.63
C ASN A 70 -31.91 8.92 -1.86
N GLU A 71 -30.87 8.26 -1.38
CA GLU A 71 -29.75 8.86 -0.61
C GLU A 71 -28.40 8.47 -1.25
N PRO A 72 -28.06 9.01 -2.43
CA PRO A 72 -26.94 8.52 -3.24
C PRO A 72 -25.58 8.61 -2.55
N TYR A 73 -25.36 9.60 -1.67
CA TYR A 73 -24.12 9.68 -0.90
C TYR A 73 -23.97 8.51 0.07
N ARG A 74 -25.05 8.13 0.77
CA ARG A 74 -25.04 6.98 1.69
C ARG A 74 -24.85 5.67 0.94
N ARG A 75 -25.45 5.57 -0.25
CA ARG A 75 -25.29 4.41 -1.13
C ARG A 75 -23.84 4.28 -1.58
N LEU A 76 -23.22 5.33 -2.12
CA LEU A 76 -21.82 5.32 -2.54
C LEU A 76 -20.87 5.09 -1.35
N LEU A 77 -21.09 5.73 -0.19
CA LEU A 77 -20.30 5.50 1.01
C LEU A 77 -20.37 4.06 1.53
N SER A 78 -21.49 3.36 1.33
CA SER A 78 -21.60 1.93 1.68
C SER A 78 -20.76 1.05 0.77
N ILE A 79 -20.70 1.37 -0.52
CA ILE A 79 -19.83 0.71 -1.50
C ILE A 79 -18.35 0.98 -1.17
N ILE A 80 -17.98 2.24 -0.92
CA ILE A 80 -16.63 2.64 -0.51
C ILE A 80 -16.20 1.89 0.75
N LEU A 81 -17.10 1.76 1.74
CA LEU A 81 -16.83 1.01 2.97
C LEU A 81 -16.58 -0.48 2.69
N ALA A 82 -17.29 -1.08 1.75
CA ALA A 82 -17.05 -2.46 1.33
C ALA A 82 -15.69 -2.60 0.64
N LYS A 83 -15.32 -1.67 -0.26
CA LYS A 83 -14.00 -1.64 -0.91
C LYS A 83 -12.87 -1.53 0.12
N ILE A 84 -12.98 -0.64 1.11
CA ILE A 84 -11.96 -0.49 2.18
C ILE A 84 -11.82 -1.78 3.01
N LYS A 85 -12.93 -2.47 3.30
CA LYS A 85 -12.86 -3.77 3.98
C LYS A 85 -12.16 -4.84 3.11
N ALA A 86 -12.46 -4.85 1.83
CA ALA A 86 -11.80 -5.75 0.86
C ALA A 86 -10.30 -5.42 0.75
N THR A 87 -9.94 -4.13 0.65
CA THR A 87 -8.54 -3.67 0.64
C THR A 87 -7.80 -4.16 1.88
N ASN A 88 -8.38 -4.00 3.07
CA ASN A 88 -7.76 -4.48 4.30
C ASN A 88 -7.55 -6.01 4.27
N ARG A 89 -8.56 -6.79 3.88
CA ARG A 89 -8.41 -8.25 3.78
C ARG A 89 -7.34 -8.65 2.76
N HIS A 90 -7.31 -8.01 1.60
CA HIS A 90 -6.31 -8.27 0.56
C HIS A 90 -4.89 -8.00 1.07
N ILE A 91 -4.67 -6.88 1.77
CA ILE A 91 -3.38 -6.54 2.35
C ILE A 91 -3.01 -7.53 3.47
N GLN A 92 -3.93 -7.83 4.39
CA GLN A 92 -3.67 -8.75 5.51
C GLN A 92 -3.39 -10.19 5.04
N SER A 93 -3.98 -10.61 3.93
CA SER A 93 -3.69 -11.90 3.28
C SER A 93 -2.40 -11.90 2.46
N LYS A 94 -1.62 -10.80 2.47
CA LYS A 94 -0.43 -10.63 1.63
C LYS A 94 -0.72 -10.84 0.12
N GLY A 95 -1.91 -10.44 -0.32
CA GLY A 95 -2.32 -10.55 -1.72
C GLY A 95 -2.87 -11.93 -2.14
N THR A 96 -3.02 -12.89 -1.22
CA THR A 96 -3.49 -14.24 -1.55
C THR A 96 -5.02 -14.36 -1.61
N ASP A 97 -5.77 -13.45 -0.99
CA ASP A 97 -7.24 -13.39 -1.07
C ASP A 97 -7.65 -12.72 -2.40
N LEU A 98 -7.90 -13.54 -3.42
CA LEU A 98 -8.26 -13.08 -4.77
C LEU A 98 -9.69 -12.49 -4.82
N ASP A 99 -10.60 -12.98 -3.99
CA ASP A 99 -11.95 -12.42 -3.90
C ASP A 99 -11.91 -11.01 -3.31
N ALA A 100 -11.08 -10.81 -2.29
CA ALA A 100 -10.85 -9.48 -1.74
C ALA A 100 -10.13 -8.57 -2.75
N ALA A 101 -9.17 -9.08 -3.52
CA ALA A 101 -8.44 -8.32 -4.53
C ALA A 101 -9.36 -7.70 -5.60
N HIS A 102 -10.38 -8.45 -6.04
CA HIS A 102 -11.33 -7.97 -7.05
C HIS A 102 -12.13 -6.75 -6.58
N ASP A 103 -12.52 -6.72 -5.30
CA ASP A 103 -13.35 -5.66 -4.73
C ASP A 103 -12.50 -4.57 -4.03
N ALA A 104 -11.18 -4.72 -3.92
CA ALA A 104 -10.28 -3.79 -3.25
C ALA A 104 -10.01 -2.52 -4.06
N TYR A 105 -9.52 -1.49 -3.40
CA TYR A 105 -8.83 -0.38 -4.05
C TYR A 105 -7.42 -0.81 -4.46
N ALA A 106 -7.03 -0.49 -5.69
CA ALA A 106 -5.66 -0.75 -6.15
C ALA A 106 -4.64 0.20 -5.48
N ASN A 107 -5.06 1.41 -5.12
CA ASN A 107 -4.21 2.42 -4.48
C ASN A 107 -5.06 3.48 -3.75
N PRO A 108 -4.44 4.31 -2.87
CA PRO A 108 -5.16 5.37 -2.15
C PRO A 108 -5.77 6.45 -3.04
N GLN A 109 -5.29 6.64 -4.27
CA GLN A 109 -5.80 7.68 -5.17
C GLN A 109 -7.23 7.38 -5.62
N GLU A 110 -7.56 6.10 -5.86
CA GLU A 110 -8.93 5.70 -6.19
C GLU A 110 -9.92 6.06 -5.06
N LEU A 111 -9.55 5.79 -3.80
CA LEU A 111 -10.34 6.21 -2.63
C LEU A 111 -10.49 7.73 -2.57
N LEU A 112 -9.40 8.47 -2.83
CA LEU A 112 -9.45 9.93 -2.85
C LEU A 112 -10.38 10.47 -3.95
N GLU A 113 -10.40 9.84 -5.11
CA GLU A 113 -11.32 10.21 -6.20
C GLU A 113 -12.77 10.03 -5.79
N ASP A 114 -13.12 8.90 -5.20
CA ASP A 114 -14.47 8.63 -4.71
C ASP A 114 -14.94 9.68 -3.68
N LEU A 115 -14.09 9.98 -2.70
CA LEU A 115 -14.39 10.99 -1.69
C LEU A 115 -14.49 12.40 -2.27
N ARG A 116 -13.67 12.74 -3.28
CA ARG A 116 -13.72 14.04 -3.97
C ARG A 116 -15.00 14.21 -4.81
N ILE A 117 -15.48 13.15 -5.45
CA ILE A 117 -16.76 13.15 -6.18
C ILE A 117 -17.89 13.51 -5.21
N ILE A 118 -17.95 12.85 -4.05
CA ILE A 118 -18.95 13.16 -3.01
C ILE A 118 -18.80 14.62 -2.57
N ARG A 119 -17.59 15.05 -2.22
CA ARG A 119 -17.33 16.41 -1.71
C ARG A 119 -17.70 17.48 -2.74
N LYS A 120 -17.34 17.29 -4.02
CA LYS A 120 -17.70 18.21 -5.10
C LYS A 120 -19.20 18.40 -5.19
N SER A 121 -19.97 17.30 -5.08
CA SER A 121 -21.43 17.34 -5.12
C SER A 121 -22.02 17.96 -3.85
N VAL A 122 -21.59 17.57 -2.66
CA VAL A 122 -22.05 18.12 -1.38
C VAL A 122 -21.84 19.62 -1.28
N ASN A 123 -20.69 20.14 -1.71
CA ASN A 123 -20.35 21.55 -1.66
C ASN A 123 -21.26 22.45 -2.49
N THR A 124 -22.04 21.90 -3.42
CA THR A 124 -23.01 22.71 -4.20
C THR A 124 -24.22 23.15 -3.39
N HIS A 125 -24.52 22.47 -2.29
CA HIS A 125 -25.74 22.73 -1.49
C HIS A 125 -25.51 22.70 0.02
N ASP A 126 -24.42 22.10 0.50
CA ASP A 126 -24.09 21.96 1.93
C ASP A 126 -22.58 22.04 2.16
N LYS A 127 -22.05 23.27 2.17
CA LYS A 127 -20.62 23.51 2.41
C LYS A 127 -20.15 23.04 3.78
N ALA A 128 -21.02 23.09 4.79
CA ALA A 128 -20.64 22.72 6.16
C ALA A 128 -20.22 21.23 6.23
N HIS A 129 -21.02 20.35 5.63
CA HIS A 129 -20.67 18.92 5.55
C HIS A 129 -19.52 18.63 4.56
N GLY A 130 -19.41 19.43 3.47
CA GLY A 130 -18.31 19.28 2.51
C GLY A 130 -16.94 19.74 3.02
N GLU A 131 -16.92 20.71 3.95
CA GLU A 131 -15.69 21.26 4.57
C GLU A 131 -15.41 20.68 5.97
N GLY A 132 -16.29 19.85 6.52
CA GLY A 132 -16.15 19.19 7.82
C GLY A 132 -15.45 17.83 7.72
N LEU A 133 -16.04 16.80 8.34
CA LEU A 133 -15.48 15.45 8.44
C LEU A 133 -15.05 14.86 7.09
N LEU A 134 -15.76 15.19 6.00
CA LEU A 134 -15.44 14.69 4.67
C LEU A 134 -14.09 15.24 4.19
N LEU A 135 -13.84 16.56 4.34
CA LEU A 135 -12.54 17.14 3.99
C LEU A 135 -11.41 16.60 4.85
N ASP A 136 -11.66 16.44 6.16
CA ASP A 136 -10.65 15.89 7.07
C ASP A 136 -10.32 14.43 6.74
N THR A 137 -11.32 13.64 6.34
CA THR A 137 -11.10 12.27 5.84
C THR A 137 -10.24 12.28 4.56
N ILE A 138 -10.51 13.18 3.60
CA ILE A 138 -9.71 13.34 2.38
C ILE A 138 -8.26 13.70 2.71
N ARG A 139 -8.06 14.65 3.64
CA ARG A 139 -6.71 15.05 4.10
C ARG A 139 -5.96 13.88 4.72
N LEU A 140 -6.64 13.13 5.58
CA LEU A 140 -6.05 11.97 6.23
C LEU A 140 -5.64 10.89 5.22
N VAL A 141 -6.51 10.55 4.26
CA VAL A 141 -6.17 9.59 3.20
C VAL A 141 -4.99 10.09 2.36
N LYS A 142 -4.96 11.39 2.04
CA LYS A 142 -3.85 11.99 1.29
C LYS A 142 -2.51 11.90 2.04
N THR A 143 -2.52 12.02 3.36
CA THR A 143 -1.32 12.03 4.19
C THR A 143 -0.85 10.61 4.53
N CYS A 144 -1.78 9.73 4.93
CA CYS A 144 -1.47 8.41 5.48
C CYS A 144 -1.57 7.27 4.46
N GLY A 145 -2.16 7.50 3.28
CA GLY A 145 -2.37 6.44 2.29
C GLY A 145 -3.01 5.19 2.88
N PHE A 146 -2.52 4.02 2.52
CA PHE A 146 -2.86 2.75 3.17
C PHE A 146 -1.76 2.25 4.11
N HIS A 147 -0.65 2.98 4.22
CA HIS A 147 0.55 2.62 4.99
C HIS A 147 0.66 3.32 6.35
N LEU A 148 -0.22 4.28 6.69
CA LEU A 148 -0.23 5.12 7.89
C LEU A 148 0.98 6.07 7.98
N ALA A 149 2.18 5.52 8.00
CA ALA A 149 3.44 6.25 8.00
C ALA A 149 4.52 5.44 7.28
N ALA A 150 5.40 6.11 6.53
CA ALA A 150 6.52 5.48 5.88
C ALA A 150 7.51 4.90 6.90
N LEU A 151 8.02 3.70 6.65
CA LEU A 151 9.03 3.05 7.47
C LEU A 151 10.41 3.23 6.86
N ASP A 152 11.37 3.71 7.62
CA ASP A 152 12.77 3.67 7.24
C ASP A 152 13.38 2.30 7.59
N ILE A 153 14.20 1.78 6.69
CA ILE A 153 15.01 0.59 6.93
C ILE A 153 16.43 1.07 7.25
N ARG A 154 17.03 0.53 8.32
CA ARG A 154 18.37 0.90 8.73
C ARG A 154 19.22 -0.35 8.88
N GLN A 155 20.41 -0.36 8.28
CA GLN A 155 21.34 -1.46 8.34
C GLN A 155 22.80 -0.93 8.38
N GLU A 156 23.69 -1.74 8.91
CA GLU A 156 25.12 -1.43 8.97
C GLU A 156 25.82 -1.82 7.68
N SER A 157 26.85 -1.04 7.26
CA SER A 157 27.60 -1.30 6.00
C SER A 157 28.33 -2.64 6.02
N SER A 158 28.89 -3.03 7.16
CA SER A 158 29.55 -4.34 7.33
C SER A 158 28.61 -5.50 7.04
N TYR A 159 27.32 -5.36 7.41
CA TYR A 159 26.30 -6.36 7.11
C TYR A 159 26.14 -6.56 5.60
N HIS A 160 26.11 -5.45 4.84
CA HIS A 160 26.03 -5.51 3.38
C HIS A 160 27.27 -6.13 2.75
N SER A 161 28.46 -5.75 3.25
CA SER A 161 29.71 -6.32 2.74
C SER A 161 29.78 -7.84 2.92
N GLU A 162 29.34 -8.35 4.06
CA GLU A 162 29.28 -9.79 4.31
C GLU A 162 28.24 -10.50 3.41
N VAL A 163 27.06 -9.90 3.21
CA VAL A 163 26.03 -10.43 2.29
C VAL A 163 26.56 -10.49 0.85
N ILE A 164 27.22 -9.42 0.39
CA ILE A 164 27.78 -9.38 -0.96
C ILE A 164 28.91 -10.42 -1.10
N ALA A 165 29.78 -10.54 -0.10
CA ALA A 165 30.86 -11.53 -0.11
C ALA A 165 30.32 -12.98 -0.21
N ASP A 166 29.25 -13.28 0.53
CA ASP A 166 28.59 -14.58 0.49
C ASP A 166 27.93 -14.86 -0.88
N ILE A 167 27.30 -13.85 -1.48
CA ILE A 167 26.76 -13.94 -2.83
C ILE A 167 27.86 -14.21 -3.86
N PHE A 168 29.03 -13.51 -3.74
CA PHE A 168 30.16 -13.71 -4.63
C PHE A 168 30.71 -15.13 -4.48
N ALA A 169 30.85 -15.64 -3.26
CA ALA A 169 31.32 -16.99 -2.97
C ALA A 169 30.37 -18.08 -3.48
N SER A 170 29.05 -17.80 -3.54
CA SER A 170 28.05 -18.74 -4.06
C SER A 170 28.04 -18.84 -5.59
N ALA A 171 28.68 -17.92 -6.29
CA ALA A 171 28.70 -17.87 -7.76
C ALA A 171 30.05 -18.36 -8.27
N SER A 172 30.06 -19.41 -9.10
CA SER A 172 31.27 -20.07 -9.59
C SER A 172 32.21 -19.21 -10.47
N ASN A 173 31.74 -18.04 -10.90
CA ASN A 173 32.44 -17.15 -11.85
C ASN A 173 32.78 -15.77 -11.30
N LEU A 174 32.61 -15.57 -9.99
CA LEU A 174 33.00 -14.32 -9.32
C LEU A 174 34.25 -14.51 -8.47
N PRO A 175 35.07 -13.45 -8.28
CA PRO A 175 36.26 -13.51 -7.43
C PRO A 175 35.91 -13.52 -5.96
N ASP A 176 36.87 -13.82 -5.10
CA ASP A 176 36.74 -13.60 -3.65
C ASP A 176 36.61 -12.11 -3.35
N TYR A 177 35.43 -11.70 -2.90
CA TYR A 177 35.09 -10.30 -2.62
C TYR A 177 36.01 -9.66 -1.56
N HIS A 178 36.43 -10.44 -0.56
CA HIS A 178 37.32 -9.94 0.49
C HIS A 178 38.75 -9.69 0.02
N ALA A 179 39.18 -10.39 -1.01
CA ALA A 179 40.52 -10.21 -1.59
C ALA A 179 40.61 -9.00 -2.55
N LEU A 180 39.44 -8.45 -2.96
CA LEU A 180 39.41 -7.31 -3.90
C LEU A 180 39.72 -6.00 -3.19
N THR A 181 40.47 -5.14 -3.90
CA THR A 181 40.64 -3.72 -3.54
C THR A 181 39.32 -2.98 -3.73
N GLU A 182 39.17 -1.79 -3.12
CA GLU A 182 37.97 -0.96 -3.24
C GLU A 182 37.63 -0.63 -4.70
N ILE A 183 38.64 -0.31 -5.53
CA ILE A 183 38.42 -0.01 -6.95
C ILE A 183 37.88 -1.23 -7.69
N GLU A 184 38.45 -2.41 -7.44
CA GLU A 184 37.97 -3.66 -8.06
C GLU A 184 36.58 -4.02 -7.62
N ARG A 185 36.18 -3.79 -6.35
CA ARG A 185 34.81 -3.97 -5.86
C ARG A 185 33.84 -3.10 -6.63
N GLN A 186 34.13 -1.80 -6.75
CA GLN A 186 33.31 -0.85 -7.51
C GLN A 186 33.17 -1.26 -8.97
N GLU A 187 34.24 -1.70 -9.63
CA GLU A 187 34.19 -2.18 -11.01
C GLU A 187 33.34 -3.43 -11.15
N TRP A 188 33.47 -4.41 -10.26
CA TRP A 188 32.67 -5.63 -10.29
C TRP A 188 31.18 -5.35 -10.03
N LEU A 189 30.85 -4.57 -9.02
CA LEU A 189 29.48 -4.21 -8.68
C LEU A 189 28.83 -3.41 -9.83
N THR A 190 29.53 -2.43 -10.40
CA THR A 190 29.07 -1.66 -11.56
C THR A 190 28.79 -2.55 -12.75
N ARG A 191 29.69 -3.49 -13.04
CA ARG A 191 29.54 -4.45 -14.15
C ARG A 191 28.35 -5.38 -13.96
N LEU A 192 28.11 -5.85 -12.72
CA LEU A 192 26.96 -6.71 -12.41
C LEU A 192 25.64 -5.95 -12.52
N LEU A 193 25.59 -4.71 -12.03
CA LEU A 193 24.41 -3.85 -12.13
C LEU A 193 24.08 -3.43 -13.58
N ALA A 194 25.11 -3.30 -14.44
CA ALA A 194 24.90 -2.96 -15.85
C ALA A 194 24.38 -4.13 -16.70
N LYS A 195 24.51 -5.38 -16.23
CA LYS A 195 23.97 -6.54 -16.93
C LYS A 195 22.47 -6.64 -16.75
N SER A 196 21.73 -6.74 -17.84
CA SER A 196 20.32 -7.11 -17.78
C SER A 196 20.17 -8.57 -17.36
N GLY A 197 19.64 -8.80 -16.17
CA GLY A 197 19.37 -10.12 -15.62
C GLY A 197 19.95 -10.29 -14.20
N THR A 198 19.26 -11.10 -13.40
CA THR A 198 19.76 -11.48 -12.08
C THR A 198 20.91 -12.45 -12.23
N PRO A 199 22.04 -12.25 -11.54
CA PRO A 199 23.11 -13.28 -11.50
C PRO A 199 22.52 -14.62 -11.04
N LEU A 200 22.98 -15.73 -11.64
CA LEU A 200 22.65 -17.07 -11.13
C LEU A 200 23.30 -17.20 -9.74
N ILE A 201 22.48 -17.10 -8.72
CA ILE A 201 22.89 -17.31 -7.33
C ILE A 201 22.43 -18.70 -6.91
N TYR A 202 23.34 -19.53 -6.45
CA TYR A 202 23.00 -20.84 -5.87
C TYR A 202 22.50 -20.63 -4.45
N THR A 203 21.19 -20.52 -4.28
CA THR A 203 20.54 -20.17 -2.99
C THR A 203 20.79 -21.19 -1.89
N ASP A 204 21.06 -22.45 -2.24
CA ASP A 204 21.29 -23.54 -1.28
C ASP A 204 22.59 -23.37 -0.48
N ASN A 205 23.55 -22.61 -1.03
CA ASN A 205 24.86 -22.38 -0.40
C ASN A 205 24.97 -21.07 0.36
N LEU A 206 23.88 -20.27 0.41
CA LEU A 206 23.88 -18.98 1.11
C LEU A 206 23.77 -19.15 2.63
N THR A 207 24.42 -18.27 3.37
CA THR A 207 24.27 -18.17 4.82
C THR A 207 22.84 -17.73 5.20
N ASP A 208 22.43 -18.00 6.43
CA ASP A 208 21.14 -17.55 6.97
C ASP A 208 21.01 -16.03 6.92
N LYS A 209 22.13 -15.32 7.17
CA LYS A 209 22.22 -13.86 7.10
C LYS A 209 21.87 -13.34 5.70
N THR A 210 22.45 -13.94 4.68
CA THR A 210 22.22 -13.55 3.28
C THR A 210 20.81 -13.88 2.83
N ARG A 211 20.29 -15.07 3.21
CA ARG A 211 18.91 -15.45 2.94
C ARG A 211 17.92 -14.47 3.56
N GLU A 212 18.16 -14.06 4.81
CA GLU A 212 17.33 -13.07 5.51
C GLU A 212 17.33 -11.71 4.82
N GLN A 213 18.51 -11.22 4.38
CA GLN A 213 18.61 -9.95 3.66
C GLN A 213 17.87 -9.98 2.31
N LEU A 214 17.98 -11.06 1.57
CA LEU A 214 17.26 -11.24 0.31
C LEU A 214 15.74 -11.35 0.55
N ALA A 215 15.31 -12.05 1.60
CA ALA A 215 13.92 -12.12 2.02
C ALA A 215 13.39 -10.73 2.37
N LEU A 216 14.15 -9.92 3.13
CA LEU A 216 13.78 -8.55 3.47
C LEU A 216 13.57 -7.70 2.20
N MET A 217 14.49 -7.75 1.23
CA MET A 217 14.36 -6.98 -0.01
C MET A 217 13.12 -7.41 -0.83
N ASN A 218 12.84 -8.71 -0.89
CA ASN A 218 11.64 -9.24 -1.55
C ASN A 218 10.35 -8.79 -0.83
N SER A 219 10.33 -8.80 0.51
CA SER A 219 9.21 -8.32 1.30
C SER A 219 8.98 -6.82 1.08
N VAL A 220 10.04 -6.01 1.05
CA VAL A 220 9.93 -4.58 0.73
C VAL A 220 9.32 -4.36 -0.65
N ALA A 221 9.81 -5.07 -1.67
CA ALA A 221 9.30 -4.96 -3.04
C ALA A 221 7.81 -5.39 -3.14
N THR A 222 7.43 -6.46 -2.44
CA THR A 222 6.07 -6.99 -2.41
C THR A 222 5.12 -6.03 -1.68
N LEU A 223 5.51 -5.55 -0.51
CA LEU A 223 4.69 -4.65 0.30
C LEU A 223 4.50 -3.28 -0.37
N ARG A 224 5.50 -2.76 -1.08
CA ARG A 224 5.35 -1.54 -1.89
C ARG A 224 4.30 -1.69 -2.99
N LYS A 225 4.20 -2.86 -3.61
CA LYS A 225 3.16 -3.14 -4.62
C LYS A 225 1.79 -3.31 -3.97
N LEU A 226 1.73 -3.94 -2.80
CA LEU A 226 0.49 -4.31 -2.14
C LEU A 226 -0.16 -3.15 -1.38
N VAL A 227 0.63 -2.37 -0.65
CA VAL A 227 0.15 -1.30 0.24
C VAL A 227 0.28 0.09 -0.39
N GLY A 228 1.38 0.31 -1.14
CA GLY A 228 1.66 1.56 -1.83
C GLY A 228 3.15 1.88 -1.88
N GLN A 229 3.56 2.68 -2.86
CA GLN A 229 4.96 3.02 -3.09
C GLN A 229 5.59 3.79 -1.90
N ASP A 230 4.77 4.55 -1.16
CA ASP A 230 5.20 5.38 -0.03
C ASP A 230 5.27 4.60 1.31
N THR A 231 5.07 3.27 1.27
CA THR A 231 5.15 2.41 2.46
C THR A 231 6.52 2.46 3.13
N PHE A 232 7.58 2.59 2.33
CA PHE A 232 8.94 2.72 2.82
C PHE A 232 9.52 4.08 2.40
N GLY A 233 10.18 4.73 3.35
CA GLY A 233 10.92 5.96 3.16
C GLY A 233 12.35 5.69 2.69
N SER A 234 13.32 5.96 3.55
CA SER A 234 14.74 5.82 3.25
C SER A 234 15.28 4.45 3.66
N TYR A 235 16.18 3.92 2.85
CA TYR A 235 17.07 2.85 3.26
C TYR A 235 18.39 3.48 3.72
N VAL A 236 18.66 3.45 5.03
CA VAL A 236 19.81 4.13 5.64
C VAL A 236 20.90 3.10 5.95
N ILE A 237 22.07 3.29 5.37
CA ILE A 237 23.25 2.48 5.65
C ILE A 237 24.17 3.29 6.56
N SER A 238 24.45 2.76 7.76
CA SER A 238 25.33 3.40 8.75
C SER A 238 26.78 2.88 8.64
N MET A 239 27.71 3.64 9.20
CA MET A 239 29.16 3.29 9.27
C MET A 239 29.79 3.00 7.90
N THR A 240 29.37 3.71 6.88
CA THR A 240 29.93 3.62 5.53
C THR A 240 31.28 4.32 5.46
N ASN A 241 32.33 3.57 5.15
CA ASN A 241 33.67 4.10 4.93
C ASN A 241 34.08 4.02 3.45
N ASN A 242 33.48 3.08 2.71
CA ASN A 242 33.77 2.76 1.30
C ASN A 242 32.60 1.98 0.70
N ALA A 243 32.71 1.60 -0.56
CA ALA A 243 31.64 0.82 -1.25
C ALA A 243 31.64 -0.65 -0.85
#